data_5d1b996895941a9c188350e603fc28d1
#
_entry.id   5d1b996895941a9c188350e603fc28d1
#
_cell.length_a   1.000
_cell.length_b   1.000
_cell.length_c   1.000
_cell.angle_alpha   90.00
_cell.angle_beta   90.00
_cell.angle_gamma   90.00
#
_symmetry.space_group_name_H-M   'P 1'
#
loop_
_entity.id
_entity.type
_entity.pdbx_description
1 polymer ?
#
loop_
_entity_poly.entity_id
_entity_poly.type
_entity_poly.pdbx_seq_one_letter_code
_entity_poly.pdbx_strand_id
1 'polypeptide(L)'
;MIISWNTTQACNINCLHCYRDAGTKRADELNTAEGKKLLSEIARAGFRIMIFSGGEPLLRPDIYELINYARNTGMRPVIGTNGTLITPEVASKLKAAGLAVAGISIDSLDQSTHDHFRGCSGAWEQTLSGIEACRAEGLSFQIHTTVTSYNEPEIMKITDMAVELGAIAHHIFFLVPTGRGKDIEDTSLKTEQYEALLECILDKQLQVPIELKPTCAPQFMRIATQRGMKMRFTRGCLAGTAYCVILPNGDVQPCPYLPIVADNVRNTNFDTIWKESTLFHDLRHQPLKGGCANCGYDQVCGGCRARAYYYADGDYLAEEPWCAYGR
;
A
#
# COMPACT_ATOMS: atom_id res chain seq x y z
N MET A 1 0.04 14.28 4.74
CA MET A 1 0.09 13.50 3.49
C MET A 1 1.02 12.30 3.66
N ILE A 2 0.84 11.27 2.84
CA ILE A 2 1.57 9.99 2.87
C ILE A 2 2.28 9.81 1.54
N ILE A 3 3.50 9.30 1.55
CA ILE A 3 4.23 8.95 0.34
C ILE A 3 4.90 7.59 0.49
N SER A 4 4.93 6.80 -0.57
CA SER A 4 5.75 5.59 -0.65
C SER A 4 6.94 5.83 -1.56
N TRP A 5 8.06 5.23 -1.22
CA TRP A 5 9.19 5.09 -2.12
C TRP A 5 9.51 3.59 -2.29
N ASN A 6 9.35 3.10 -3.50
CA ASN A 6 9.85 1.80 -3.88
C ASN A 6 11.36 1.91 -4.00
N THR A 7 12.09 1.59 -2.94
CA THR A 7 13.51 1.89 -2.78
C THR A 7 14.42 1.04 -3.65
N THR A 8 13.94 -0.13 -4.06
CA THR A 8 14.64 -1.08 -4.93
C THR A 8 13.65 -1.95 -5.71
N GLN A 9 14.04 -2.45 -6.87
CA GLN A 9 13.32 -3.48 -7.61
C GLN A 9 13.72 -4.90 -7.13
N ALA A 10 14.85 -5.05 -6.43
CA ALA A 10 15.29 -6.34 -5.91
C ALA A 10 14.29 -6.91 -4.91
N CYS A 11 14.00 -8.20 -5.03
CA CYS A 11 13.20 -8.96 -4.09
C CYS A 11 13.74 -10.38 -3.94
N ASN A 12 13.65 -10.93 -2.75
CA ASN A 12 14.08 -12.30 -2.45
C ASN A 12 12.97 -13.35 -2.64
N ILE A 13 11.73 -12.91 -2.95
CA ILE A 13 10.57 -13.78 -3.22
C ILE A 13 9.87 -13.35 -4.50
N ASN A 14 9.01 -14.23 -5.05
CA ASN A 14 8.37 -14.02 -6.36
C ASN A 14 6.83 -14.12 -6.30
N CYS A 15 6.19 -13.24 -5.52
CA CYS A 15 4.74 -13.25 -5.31
C CYS A 15 3.93 -13.20 -6.61
N LEU A 16 2.85 -13.99 -6.69
CA LEU A 16 1.93 -14.03 -7.83
C LEU A 16 1.23 -12.68 -8.05
N HIS A 17 0.86 -11.99 -6.99
CA HIS A 17 0.14 -10.70 -7.01
C HIS A 17 1.05 -9.47 -7.07
N CYS A 18 2.35 -9.64 -7.32
CA CYS A 18 3.29 -8.51 -7.25
C CYS A 18 2.94 -7.41 -8.24
N TYR A 19 2.57 -6.24 -7.74
CA TYR A 19 2.19 -5.08 -8.55
C TYR A 19 3.36 -4.41 -9.28
N ARG A 20 4.62 -4.80 -8.95
CA ARG A 20 5.85 -4.16 -9.45
C ARG A 20 6.72 -5.06 -10.31
N ASP A 21 6.38 -6.33 -10.50
CA ASP A 21 7.28 -7.31 -11.13
C ASP A 21 8.67 -7.31 -10.49
N ALA A 22 8.70 -7.24 -9.16
CA ALA A 22 9.95 -7.20 -8.42
C ALA A 22 10.75 -8.50 -8.60
N GLY A 23 12.06 -8.37 -8.56
CA GLY A 23 13.00 -9.49 -8.74
C GLY A 23 14.44 -9.01 -8.71
N THR A 24 14.99 -8.63 -9.84
CA THR A 24 16.39 -8.17 -9.97
C THR A 24 16.50 -6.66 -9.71
N LYS A 25 17.58 -6.26 -9.05
CA LYS A 25 17.92 -4.84 -8.86
C LYS A 25 18.10 -4.13 -10.19
N ARG A 26 17.57 -2.92 -10.32
CA ARG A 26 17.79 -2.07 -11.49
C ARG A 26 19.13 -1.32 -11.38
N ALA A 27 19.75 -1.07 -12.51
CA ALA A 27 20.99 -0.29 -12.57
C ALA A 27 20.78 1.21 -12.31
N ASP A 28 19.57 1.72 -12.57
CA ASP A 28 19.20 3.13 -12.51
C ASP A 28 18.47 3.52 -11.20
N GLU A 29 18.56 2.70 -10.15
CA GLU A 29 17.98 3.03 -8.85
C GLU A 29 18.64 4.27 -8.24
N LEU A 30 17.84 5.09 -7.54
CA LEU A 30 18.36 6.24 -6.80
C LEU A 30 19.40 5.79 -5.77
N ASN A 31 20.58 6.41 -5.78
CA ASN A 31 21.62 6.15 -4.79
C ASN A 31 21.30 6.82 -3.44
N THR A 32 22.15 6.62 -2.43
CA THR A 32 21.95 7.15 -1.09
C THR A 32 21.85 8.68 -1.05
N ALA A 33 22.70 9.37 -1.81
CA ALA A 33 22.70 10.84 -1.86
C ALA A 33 21.43 11.39 -2.51
N GLU A 34 21.01 10.81 -3.65
CA GLU A 34 19.75 11.13 -4.32
C GLU A 34 18.56 10.84 -3.40
N GLY A 35 18.57 9.71 -2.68
CA GLY A 35 17.54 9.35 -1.71
C GLY A 35 17.42 10.36 -0.58
N LYS A 36 18.51 10.82 0.01
CA LYS A 36 18.49 11.86 1.05
C LYS A 36 17.98 13.21 0.53
N LYS A 37 18.40 13.60 -0.68
CA LYS A 37 17.87 14.79 -1.35
C LYS A 37 16.36 14.69 -1.50
N LEU A 38 15.88 13.58 -2.04
CA LEU A 38 14.45 13.29 -2.21
C LEU A 38 13.68 13.36 -0.88
N LEU A 39 14.18 12.73 0.19
CA LEU A 39 13.55 12.76 1.51
C LEU A 39 13.43 14.19 2.06
N SER A 40 14.45 15.03 1.86
CA SER A 40 14.42 16.43 2.23
C SER A 40 13.35 17.22 1.45
N GLU A 41 13.20 16.98 0.16
CA GLU A 41 12.20 17.61 -0.69
C GLU A 41 10.78 17.19 -0.29
N ILE A 42 10.57 15.89 -0.03
CA ILE A 42 9.29 15.33 0.43
C ILE A 42 8.87 15.96 1.78
N ALA A 43 9.79 16.07 2.73
CA ALA A 43 9.51 16.68 4.03
C ALA A 43 9.12 18.16 3.89
N ARG A 44 9.82 18.92 3.03
CA ARG A 44 9.50 20.34 2.71
C ARG A 44 8.14 20.48 2.03
N ALA A 45 7.76 19.52 1.18
CA ALA A 45 6.45 19.47 0.54
C ALA A 45 5.30 19.15 1.52
N GLY A 46 5.61 18.92 2.81
CA GLY A 46 4.61 18.73 3.87
C GLY A 46 4.11 17.30 4.04
N PHE A 47 4.78 16.31 3.47
CA PHE A 47 4.50 14.90 3.74
C PHE A 47 4.98 14.53 5.14
N ARG A 48 4.21 13.71 5.86
CA ARG A 48 4.48 13.35 7.26
C ARG A 48 4.72 11.85 7.47
N ILE A 49 4.23 11.02 6.57
CA ILE A 49 4.44 9.57 6.63
C ILE A 49 5.22 9.17 5.37
N MET A 50 6.38 8.55 5.61
CA MET A 50 7.25 8.00 4.58
C MET A 50 7.24 6.49 4.64
N ILE A 51 6.74 5.83 3.58
CA ILE A 51 6.69 4.38 3.47
C ILE A 51 7.85 3.92 2.58
N PHE A 52 8.82 3.25 3.16
CA PHE A 52 9.87 2.55 2.45
C PHE A 52 9.34 1.19 1.99
N SER A 53 9.29 0.96 0.69
CA SER A 53 8.80 -0.26 0.06
C SER A 53 9.64 -0.60 -1.16
N GLY A 54 9.13 -1.40 -2.08
CA GLY A 54 9.82 -1.72 -3.34
C GLY A 54 9.56 -3.14 -3.78
N GLY A 55 10.63 -3.86 -4.14
CA GLY A 55 10.66 -5.31 -4.06
C GLY A 55 10.70 -5.69 -2.58
N GLU A 56 11.90 -5.91 -2.06
CA GLU A 56 12.11 -6.04 -0.61
C GLU A 56 13.08 -4.95 -0.14
N PRO A 57 12.62 -3.95 0.62
CA PRO A 57 13.45 -2.83 1.02
C PRO A 57 14.63 -3.22 1.92
N LEU A 58 14.54 -4.34 2.65
CA LEU A 58 15.64 -4.85 3.47
C LEU A 58 16.84 -5.36 2.67
N LEU A 59 16.68 -5.58 1.36
CA LEU A 59 17.80 -5.88 0.46
C LEU A 59 18.61 -4.64 0.07
N ARG A 60 18.10 -3.45 0.37
CA ARG A 60 18.83 -2.21 0.13
C ARG A 60 19.82 -1.93 1.25
N PRO A 61 21.16 -1.87 0.99
CA PRO A 61 22.16 -1.83 2.05
C PRO A 61 22.14 -0.56 2.91
N ASP A 62 21.70 0.56 2.35
CA ASP A 62 21.59 1.86 3.03
C ASP A 62 20.19 2.14 3.64
N ILE A 63 19.32 1.12 3.73
CA ILE A 63 17.92 1.33 4.18
C ILE A 63 17.84 1.93 5.58
N TYR A 64 18.67 1.48 6.53
CA TYR A 64 18.68 2.00 7.90
C TYR A 64 19.10 3.47 7.95
N GLU A 65 20.06 3.86 7.12
CA GLU A 65 20.51 5.24 6.98
C GLU A 65 19.41 6.15 6.43
N LEU A 66 18.67 5.67 5.41
CA LEU A 66 17.55 6.38 4.80
C LEU A 66 16.37 6.53 5.77
N ILE A 67 16.05 5.48 6.54
CA ILE A 67 15.02 5.52 7.59
C ILE A 67 15.38 6.56 8.65
N ASN A 68 16.62 6.54 9.15
CA ASN A 68 17.10 7.51 10.14
C ASN A 68 17.06 8.94 9.58
N TYR A 69 17.47 9.13 8.33
CA TYR A 69 17.41 10.42 7.67
C TYR A 69 15.95 10.94 7.56
N ALA A 70 15.02 10.10 7.14
CA ALA A 70 13.60 10.46 7.07
C ALA A 70 13.05 10.89 8.43
N ARG A 71 13.38 10.14 9.50
CA ARG A 71 13.01 10.49 10.87
C ARG A 71 13.55 11.88 11.26
N ASN A 72 14.82 12.16 10.96
CA ASN A 72 15.48 13.41 11.30
C ASN A 72 14.92 14.62 10.51
N THR A 73 14.25 14.41 9.37
CA THR A 73 13.50 15.45 8.67
C THR A 73 12.08 15.68 9.22
N GLY A 74 11.71 14.98 10.31
CA GLY A 74 10.40 15.11 10.97
C GLY A 74 9.30 14.24 10.37
N MET A 75 9.63 13.34 9.44
CA MET A 75 8.68 12.35 8.92
C MET A 75 8.60 11.14 9.87
N ARG A 76 7.47 10.43 9.80
CA ARG A 76 7.28 9.13 10.44
C ARG A 76 7.64 8.02 9.44
N PRO A 77 8.78 7.34 9.57
CA PRO A 77 9.16 6.28 8.66
C PRO A 77 8.40 5.00 8.98
N VAL A 78 7.91 4.35 7.93
CA VAL A 78 7.23 3.05 7.93
C VAL A 78 7.91 2.19 6.88
N ILE A 79 8.01 0.88 7.08
CA ILE A 79 8.50 -0.06 6.07
C ILE A 79 7.37 -1.00 5.62
N GLY A 80 7.27 -1.30 4.33
CA GLY A 80 6.44 -2.38 3.81
C GLY A 80 7.35 -3.51 3.34
N THR A 81 7.28 -4.67 3.99
CA THR A 81 8.19 -5.80 3.78
C THR A 81 7.42 -7.13 3.70
N ASN A 82 8.00 -8.12 3.04
CA ASN A 82 7.49 -9.47 3.09
C ASN A 82 7.75 -10.17 4.45
N GLY A 83 8.61 -9.61 5.28
CA GLY A 83 8.91 -10.08 6.63
C GLY A 83 9.97 -11.18 6.72
N THR A 84 10.29 -11.87 5.62
CA THR A 84 11.15 -13.06 5.63
C THR A 84 12.61 -12.77 6.03
N LEU A 85 13.04 -11.51 5.90
CA LEU A 85 14.42 -11.08 6.24
C LEU A 85 14.52 -10.43 7.61
N ILE A 86 13.43 -10.36 8.38
CA ILE A 86 13.47 -9.76 9.72
C ILE A 86 14.00 -10.79 10.71
N THR A 87 15.26 -10.66 11.09
CA THR A 87 15.87 -11.35 12.23
C THR A 87 15.84 -10.45 13.48
N PRO A 88 16.11 -10.96 14.69
CA PRO A 88 16.25 -10.11 15.88
C PRO A 88 17.24 -8.94 15.68
N GLU A 89 18.34 -9.18 15.00
CA GLU A 89 19.32 -8.15 14.67
C GLU A 89 18.74 -7.09 13.72
N VAL A 90 17.99 -7.51 12.69
CA VAL A 90 17.34 -6.60 11.74
C VAL A 90 16.28 -5.77 12.46
N ALA A 91 15.44 -6.39 13.30
CA ALA A 91 14.42 -5.68 14.08
C ALA A 91 15.06 -4.62 15.00
N SER A 92 16.16 -4.95 15.68
CA SER A 92 16.92 -4.03 16.52
C SER A 92 17.49 -2.87 15.70
N LYS A 93 18.10 -3.13 14.53
CA LYS A 93 18.60 -2.08 13.62
C LYS A 93 17.50 -1.15 13.12
N LEU A 94 16.34 -1.71 12.74
CA LEU A 94 15.18 -0.91 12.31
C LEU A 94 14.69 0.01 13.42
N LYS A 95 14.56 -0.52 14.64
CA LYS A 95 14.19 0.27 15.80
C LYS A 95 15.20 1.38 16.11
N ALA A 96 16.50 1.06 16.11
CA ALA A 96 17.58 2.02 16.31
C ALA A 96 17.60 3.13 15.25
N ALA A 97 17.31 2.79 13.98
CA ALA A 97 17.15 3.76 12.90
C ALA A 97 15.90 4.66 13.08
N GLY A 98 14.99 4.30 13.97
CA GLY A 98 13.79 5.07 14.29
C GLY A 98 12.60 4.74 13.43
N LEU A 99 12.54 3.52 12.89
CA LEU A 99 11.34 3.02 12.23
C LEU A 99 10.15 3.07 13.19
N ALA A 100 9.04 3.60 12.72
CA ALA A 100 7.83 3.73 13.53
C ALA A 100 6.95 2.48 13.48
N VAL A 101 6.83 1.86 12.29
CA VAL A 101 5.96 0.67 12.08
C VAL A 101 6.53 -0.18 10.96
N ALA A 102 6.50 -1.49 11.12
CA ALA A 102 6.72 -2.47 10.07
C ALA A 102 5.37 -3.00 9.54
N GLY A 103 5.06 -2.79 8.25
CA GLY A 103 3.96 -3.44 7.57
C GLY A 103 4.41 -4.78 7.01
N ILE A 104 3.94 -5.88 7.60
CA ILE A 104 4.40 -7.23 7.33
C ILE A 104 3.29 -8.01 6.63
N SER A 105 3.65 -8.73 5.59
CA SER A 105 2.70 -9.36 4.69
C SER A 105 2.31 -10.77 5.14
N ILE A 106 1.01 -11.01 5.38
CA ILE A 106 0.42 -12.35 5.60
C ILE A 106 -0.86 -12.45 4.77
N ASP A 107 -0.96 -13.47 3.90
CA ASP A 107 -2.10 -13.62 2.99
C ASP A 107 -2.99 -14.83 3.28
N SER A 108 -2.59 -15.78 4.08
CA SER A 108 -3.40 -16.94 4.47
C SER A 108 -3.02 -17.41 5.87
N LEU A 109 -3.91 -18.16 6.51
CA LEU A 109 -3.66 -18.92 7.73
C LEU A 109 -3.00 -20.26 7.45
N ASP A 110 -3.12 -20.76 6.23
CA ASP A 110 -2.48 -21.99 5.77
C ASP A 110 -1.10 -21.69 5.18
N GLN A 111 -0.09 -22.36 5.71
CA GLN A 111 1.30 -22.20 5.28
C GLN A 111 1.49 -22.44 3.79
N SER A 112 0.90 -23.51 3.26
CA SER A 112 1.12 -23.90 1.85
C SER A 112 0.48 -22.88 0.90
N THR A 113 -0.68 -22.37 1.25
CA THR A 113 -1.38 -21.32 0.50
C THR A 113 -0.61 -20.01 0.52
N HIS A 114 -0.11 -19.60 1.69
CA HIS A 114 0.72 -18.40 1.81
C HIS A 114 2.01 -18.53 0.98
N ASP A 115 2.75 -19.63 1.15
CA ASP A 115 4.00 -19.87 0.44
C ASP A 115 3.80 -19.89 -1.09
N HIS A 116 2.73 -20.55 -1.55
CA HIS A 116 2.35 -20.56 -2.97
C HIS A 116 2.08 -19.14 -3.48
N PHE A 117 1.26 -18.37 -2.77
CA PHE A 117 0.90 -17.01 -3.17
C PHE A 117 2.11 -16.05 -3.15
N ARG A 118 3.05 -16.30 -2.22
CA ARG A 118 4.33 -15.55 -2.13
C ARG A 118 5.40 -16.07 -3.07
N GLY A 119 5.19 -17.23 -3.73
CA GLY A 119 6.15 -17.86 -4.64
C GLY A 119 7.47 -18.21 -3.95
N CYS A 120 7.41 -18.61 -2.68
CA CYS A 120 8.58 -18.93 -1.86
C CYS A 120 8.23 -19.93 -0.75
N SER A 121 8.76 -21.14 -0.83
CA SER A 121 8.59 -22.13 0.22
C SER A 121 9.27 -21.68 1.51
N GLY A 122 8.59 -21.83 2.65
CA GLY A 122 9.05 -21.40 3.97
C GLY A 122 8.86 -19.91 4.25
N ALA A 123 8.22 -19.15 3.35
CA ALA A 123 7.94 -17.72 3.56
C ALA A 123 7.05 -17.51 4.80
N TRP A 124 6.06 -18.39 5.02
CA TRP A 124 5.19 -18.35 6.20
C TRP A 124 5.96 -18.38 7.51
N GLU A 125 6.79 -19.40 7.71
CA GLU A 125 7.57 -19.57 8.94
C GLU A 125 8.55 -18.41 9.16
N GLN A 126 9.24 -17.98 8.08
CA GLN A 126 10.17 -16.86 8.14
C GLN A 126 9.45 -15.56 8.50
N THR A 127 8.25 -15.31 7.95
CA THR A 127 7.45 -14.12 8.24
C THR A 127 6.96 -14.12 9.69
N LEU A 128 6.48 -15.24 10.22
CA LEU A 128 6.10 -15.35 11.63
C LEU A 128 7.30 -15.14 12.56
N SER A 129 8.46 -15.70 12.23
CA SER A 129 9.70 -15.45 12.96
C SER A 129 10.09 -13.96 12.95
N GLY A 130 9.87 -13.28 11.82
CA GLY A 130 10.09 -11.84 11.71
C GLY A 130 9.11 -11.00 12.56
N ILE A 131 7.86 -11.42 12.66
CA ILE A 131 6.88 -10.79 13.55
C ILE A 131 7.29 -10.96 15.02
N GLU A 132 7.73 -12.15 15.41
CA GLU A 132 8.19 -12.39 16.78
C GLU A 132 9.43 -11.57 17.11
N ALA A 133 10.38 -11.42 16.16
CA ALA A 133 11.52 -10.54 16.34
C ALA A 133 11.09 -9.07 16.54
N CYS A 134 10.09 -8.59 15.79
CA CYS A 134 9.54 -7.24 16.02
C CYS A 134 8.92 -7.12 17.42
N ARG A 135 8.14 -8.12 17.87
CA ARG A 135 7.53 -8.14 19.21
C ARG A 135 8.60 -8.09 20.30
N ALA A 136 9.59 -8.96 20.20
CA ALA A 136 10.67 -9.05 21.20
C ALA A 136 11.44 -7.73 21.35
N GLU A 137 11.66 -7.03 20.22
CA GLU A 137 12.30 -5.71 20.20
C GLU A 137 11.34 -4.56 20.58
N GLY A 138 10.03 -4.81 20.71
CA GLY A 138 9.02 -3.77 20.90
C GLY A 138 8.94 -2.80 19.70
N LEU A 139 9.17 -3.30 18.50
CA LEU A 139 8.93 -2.59 17.25
C LEU A 139 7.47 -2.79 16.82
N SER A 140 6.70 -1.72 16.74
CA SER A 140 5.31 -1.80 16.30
C SER A 140 5.21 -2.34 14.88
N PHE A 141 4.22 -3.19 14.63
CA PHE A 141 3.95 -3.74 13.30
C PHE A 141 2.45 -3.78 12.99
N GLN A 142 2.15 -3.91 11.72
CA GLN A 142 0.81 -4.12 11.18
C GLN A 142 0.83 -5.25 10.16
N ILE A 143 -0.29 -5.95 10.00
CA ILE A 143 -0.43 -7.01 9.01
C ILE A 143 -0.98 -6.43 7.71
N HIS A 144 -0.42 -6.88 6.59
CA HIS A 144 -0.88 -6.57 5.24
C HIS A 144 -1.32 -7.86 4.55
N THR A 145 -2.55 -7.90 4.06
CA THR A 145 -3.12 -9.04 3.32
C THR A 145 -3.65 -8.60 1.99
N THR A 146 -3.25 -9.26 0.90
CA THR A 146 -3.85 -9.05 -0.42
C THR A 146 -5.01 -10.03 -0.60
N VAL A 147 -6.21 -9.49 -0.82
CA VAL A 147 -7.44 -10.28 -0.97
C VAL A 147 -7.59 -10.80 -2.39
N THR A 148 -7.87 -12.08 -2.49
CA THR A 148 -8.30 -12.80 -3.69
C THR A 148 -9.42 -13.78 -3.33
N SER A 149 -10.05 -14.42 -4.30
CA SER A 149 -11.05 -15.47 -4.06
C SER A 149 -10.50 -16.67 -3.28
N TYR A 150 -9.18 -16.87 -3.24
CA TYR A 150 -8.56 -17.99 -2.52
C TYR A 150 -8.54 -17.77 -1.00
N ASN A 151 -8.38 -16.53 -0.54
CA ASN A 151 -8.23 -16.22 0.89
C ASN A 151 -9.36 -15.33 1.45
N GLU A 152 -10.33 -14.94 0.63
CA GLU A 152 -11.47 -14.13 1.09
C GLU A 152 -12.14 -14.72 2.34
N PRO A 153 -12.42 -16.04 2.43
CA PRO A 153 -13.06 -16.64 3.61
C PRO A 153 -12.20 -16.58 4.89
N GLU A 154 -10.90 -16.30 4.77
CA GLU A 154 -9.97 -16.26 5.89
C GLU A 154 -9.75 -14.83 6.43
N ILE A 155 -10.18 -13.78 5.72
CA ILE A 155 -9.81 -12.39 6.04
C ILE A 155 -10.17 -12.00 7.48
N MET A 156 -11.35 -12.39 7.95
CA MET A 156 -11.76 -12.09 9.33
C MET A 156 -10.93 -12.87 10.36
N LYS A 157 -10.53 -14.10 10.06
CA LYS A 157 -9.67 -14.91 10.93
C LYS A 157 -8.21 -14.40 10.90
N ILE A 158 -7.72 -13.93 9.75
CA ILE A 158 -6.41 -13.25 9.68
C ILE A 158 -6.42 -11.97 10.53
N THR A 159 -7.57 -11.27 10.60
CA THR A 159 -7.73 -10.14 11.52
C THR A 159 -7.61 -10.58 12.98
N ASP A 160 -8.25 -11.70 13.37
CA ASP A 160 -8.15 -12.25 14.73
C ASP A 160 -6.70 -12.63 15.06
N MET A 161 -6.02 -13.33 14.15
CA MET A 161 -4.60 -13.64 14.27
C MET A 161 -3.74 -12.37 14.41
N ALA A 162 -4.03 -11.30 13.65
CA ALA A 162 -3.31 -10.03 13.77
C ALA A 162 -3.46 -9.42 15.17
N VAL A 163 -4.66 -9.51 15.77
CA VAL A 163 -4.89 -9.10 17.17
C VAL A 163 -4.08 -9.94 18.14
N GLU A 164 -4.10 -11.26 18.00
CA GLU A 164 -3.37 -12.22 18.85
C GLU A 164 -1.85 -12.00 18.77
N LEU A 165 -1.34 -11.72 17.58
CA LEU A 165 0.07 -11.42 17.38
C LEU A 165 0.48 -10.04 17.95
N GLY A 166 -0.48 -9.18 18.32
CA GLY A 166 -0.22 -7.85 18.86
C GLY A 166 0.04 -6.80 17.78
N ALA A 167 -0.46 -6.98 16.56
CA ALA A 167 -0.43 -5.98 15.52
C ALA A 167 -1.24 -4.74 15.91
N ILE A 168 -0.82 -3.56 15.45
CA ILE A 168 -1.56 -2.30 15.68
C ILE A 168 -2.64 -2.03 14.63
N ALA A 169 -2.57 -2.72 13.48
CA ALA A 169 -3.52 -2.60 12.39
C ALA A 169 -3.50 -3.82 11.47
N HIS A 170 -4.58 -4.03 10.73
CA HIS A 170 -4.65 -4.95 9.59
C HIS A 170 -5.07 -4.15 8.34
N HIS A 171 -4.16 -4.02 7.38
CA HIS A 171 -4.44 -3.40 6.09
C HIS A 171 -4.80 -4.47 5.06
N ILE A 172 -6.02 -4.41 4.57
CA ILE A 172 -6.62 -5.39 3.66
C ILE A 172 -6.61 -4.80 2.26
N PHE A 173 -5.70 -5.28 1.41
CA PHE A 173 -5.50 -4.78 0.05
C PHE A 173 -6.36 -5.56 -0.94
N PHE A 174 -7.22 -4.89 -1.65
CA PHE A 174 -7.98 -5.51 -2.73
C PHE A 174 -7.14 -5.51 -4.01
N LEU A 175 -7.06 -6.66 -4.66
CA LEU A 175 -6.25 -6.84 -5.86
C LEU A 175 -6.61 -5.80 -6.93
N VAL A 176 -5.59 -5.15 -7.47
CA VAL A 176 -5.67 -4.33 -8.69
C VAL A 176 -4.78 -5.01 -9.72
N PRO A 177 -5.26 -5.34 -10.92
CA PRO A 177 -4.53 -6.16 -11.88
C PRO A 177 -3.40 -5.37 -12.56
N THR A 178 -2.29 -5.22 -11.84
CA THR A 178 -1.06 -4.56 -12.31
C THR A 178 0.16 -5.44 -12.01
N GLY A 179 1.24 -5.30 -12.77
CA GLY A 179 2.39 -6.19 -12.70
C GLY A 179 1.98 -7.65 -12.91
N ARG A 180 2.56 -8.60 -12.15
CA ARG A 180 2.15 -10.01 -12.16
C ARG A 180 0.71 -10.24 -11.67
N GLY A 181 0.15 -9.31 -10.91
CA GLY A 181 -1.25 -9.39 -10.51
C GLY A 181 -2.25 -9.43 -11.67
N LYS A 182 -1.84 -9.11 -12.90
CA LYS A 182 -2.63 -9.30 -14.12
C LYS A 182 -2.87 -10.78 -14.43
N ASP A 183 -1.90 -11.63 -14.13
CA ASP A 183 -1.94 -13.05 -14.46
C ASP A 183 -2.92 -13.82 -13.55
N ILE A 184 -3.37 -13.19 -12.47
CA ILE A 184 -4.34 -13.71 -11.51
C ILE A 184 -5.59 -12.82 -11.37
N GLU A 185 -5.91 -12.03 -12.40
CA GLU A 185 -7.06 -11.10 -12.39
C GLU A 185 -8.39 -11.82 -12.12
N ASP A 186 -8.54 -13.03 -12.63
CA ASP A 186 -9.70 -13.91 -12.46
C ASP A 186 -10.00 -14.25 -10.99
N THR A 187 -8.99 -14.13 -10.11
CA THR A 187 -9.13 -14.32 -8.66
C THR A 187 -9.61 -13.07 -7.92
N SER A 188 -9.78 -11.95 -8.61
CA SER A 188 -10.26 -10.70 -8.01
C SER A 188 -11.72 -10.82 -7.58
N LEU A 189 -12.02 -10.36 -6.37
CA LEU A 189 -13.41 -10.18 -5.95
C LEU A 189 -14.05 -9.07 -6.76
N LYS A 190 -15.26 -9.31 -7.26
CA LYS A 190 -15.99 -8.36 -8.10
C LYS A 190 -17.31 -7.98 -7.45
N THR A 191 -17.71 -6.74 -7.68
CA THR A 191 -19.01 -6.12 -7.33
C THR A 191 -19.62 -6.62 -6.01
N GLU A 192 -20.46 -7.65 -6.03
CA GLU A 192 -21.24 -8.11 -4.86
C GLU A 192 -20.35 -8.70 -3.75
N GLN A 193 -19.44 -9.62 -4.10
CA GLN A 193 -18.50 -10.20 -3.13
C GLN A 193 -17.58 -9.14 -2.53
N TYR A 194 -17.11 -8.23 -3.38
CA TYR A 194 -16.28 -7.12 -2.98
C TYR A 194 -16.99 -6.21 -1.97
N GLU A 195 -18.25 -5.83 -2.25
CA GLU A 195 -19.03 -4.96 -1.35
C GLU A 195 -19.40 -5.68 -0.05
N ALA A 196 -19.82 -6.94 -0.12
CA ALA A 196 -20.12 -7.75 1.05
C ALA A 196 -18.92 -7.88 2.00
N LEU A 197 -17.71 -8.10 1.46
CA LEU A 197 -16.51 -8.15 2.28
C LEU A 197 -16.20 -6.79 2.93
N LEU A 198 -16.43 -5.67 2.26
CA LEU A 198 -16.26 -4.33 2.84
C LEU A 198 -17.20 -4.10 4.02
N GLU A 199 -18.45 -4.55 3.93
CA GLU A 199 -19.39 -4.49 5.04
C GLU A 199 -18.93 -5.35 6.22
N CYS A 200 -18.49 -6.58 5.95
CA CYS A 200 -17.92 -7.47 6.98
C CYS A 200 -16.69 -6.84 7.68
N ILE A 201 -15.80 -6.17 6.93
CA ILE A 201 -14.64 -5.48 7.51
C ILE A 201 -15.09 -4.33 8.42
N LEU A 202 -16.09 -3.54 8.01
CA LEU A 202 -16.61 -2.45 8.83
C LEU A 202 -17.31 -2.97 10.10
N ASP A 203 -18.02 -4.09 10.03
CA ASP A 203 -18.59 -4.75 11.21
C ASP A 203 -17.51 -5.29 12.15
N LYS A 204 -16.47 -5.91 11.59
CA LYS A 204 -15.33 -6.42 12.36
C LYS A 204 -14.56 -5.29 13.04
N GLN A 205 -14.46 -4.11 12.41
CA GLN A 205 -13.81 -2.93 13.00
C GLN A 205 -14.43 -2.53 14.34
N LEU A 206 -15.74 -2.75 14.52
CA LEU A 206 -16.44 -2.45 15.78
C LEU A 206 -16.14 -3.48 16.90
N GLN A 207 -15.55 -4.62 16.57
CA GLN A 207 -15.33 -5.75 17.45
C GLN A 207 -13.88 -5.93 17.90
N VAL A 208 -12.92 -5.31 17.17
CA VAL A 208 -11.50 -5.50 17.43
C VAL A 208 -10.81 -4.21 17.85
N PRO A 209 -9.74 -4.29 18.68
CA PRO A 209 -9.05 -3.10 19.20
C PRO A 209 -8.04 -2.50 18.21
N ILE A 210 -7.79 -3.14 17.07
CA ILE A 210 -6.84 -2.70 16.05
C ILE A 210 -7.53 -1.99 14.89
N GLU A 211 -6.80 -1.14 14.16
CA GLU A 211 -7.33 -0.46 12.97
C GLU A 211 -7.45 -1.45 11.80
N LEU A 212 -8.63 -1.54 11.18
CA LEU A 212 -8.84 -2.24 9.93
C LEU A 212 -8.92 -1.22 8.79
N LYS A 213 -8.10 -1.42 7.76
CA LYS A 213 -8.06 -0.49 6.63
C LYS A 213 -8.22 -1.22 5.30
N PRO A 214 -9.41 -1.19 4.69
CA PRO A 214 -9.58 -1.55 3.30
C PRO A 214 -8.71 -0.63 2.43
N THR A 215 -7.79 -1.21 1.66
CA THR A 215 -6.87 -0.50 0.77
C THR A 215 -7.18 -0.87 -0.67
N CYS A 216 -7.10 0.07 -1.60
CA CYS A 216 -7.59 -0.09 -2.98
C CYS A 216 -9.10 -0.40 -3.06
N ALA A 217 -9.84 -0.05 -2.03
CA ALA A 217 -11.26 -0.30 -1.87
C ALA A 217 -12.01 0.95 -1.38
N PRO A 218 -11.97 2.07 -2.11
CA PRO A 218 -12.46 3.36 -1.63
C PRO A 218 -13.95 3.38 -1.29
N GLN A 219 -14.72 2.44 -1.79
CA GLN A 219 -16.15 2.28 -1.51
C GLN A 219 -16.44 2.07 -0.03
N PHE A 220 -15.46 1.58 0.77
CA PHE A 220 -15.63 1.47 2.22
C PHE A 220 -16.01 2.81 2.87
N MET A 221 -15.52 3.93 2.34
CA MET A 221 -15.86 5.25 2.85
C MET A 221 -17.32 5.63 2.54
N ARG A 222 -17.84 5.23 1.37
CA ARG A 222 -19.28 5.39 1.06
C ARG A 222 -20.12 4.58 2.03
N ILE A 223 -19.82 3.28 2.19
CA ILE A 223 -20.57 2.38 3.08
C ILE A 223 -20.53 2.90 4.51
N ALA A 224 -19.35 3.28 5.01
CA ALA A 224 -19.22 3.86 6.36
C ALA A 224 -20.04 5.13 6.53
N THR A 225 -20.07 6.03 5.52
CA THR A 225 -20.88 7.25 5.54
C THR A 225 -22.37 6.93 5.56
N GLN A 226 -22.85 5.98 4.75
CA GLN A 226 -24.24 5.52 4.74
C GLN A 226 -24.66 4.93 6.09
N ARG A 227 -23.74 4.27 6.79
CA ARG A 227 -23.96 3.68 8.13
C ARG A 227 -23.75 4.68 9.28
N GLY A 228 -23.44 5.93 9.00
CA GLY A 228 -23.18 6.98 10.01
C GLY A 228 -21.91 6.71 10.85
N MET A 229 -21.00 5.89 10.37
CA MET A 229 -19.75 5.56 11.07
C MET A 229 -18.75 6.72 11.00
N LYS A 230 -18.13 7.03 12.12
CA LYS A 230 -17.01 7.98 12.16
C LYS A 230 -15.72 7.28 11.76
N MET A 231 -15.18 7.64 10.60
CA MET A 231 -13.92 7.10 10.12
C MET A 231 -12.76 8.03 10.45
N ARG A 232 -11.59 7.43 10.67
CA ARG A 232 -10.32 8.17 10.85
C ARG A 232 -9.84 8.81 9.54
N PHE A 233 -10.24 8.23 8.41
CA PHE A 233 -9.91 8.73 7.07
C PHE A 233 -10.99 9.68 6.57
N THR A 234 -10.59 10.65 5.76
CA THR A 234 -11.51 11.63 5.16
C THR A 234 -11.91 11.26 3.73
N ARG A 235 -11.12 10.39 3.08
CA ARG A 235 -11.34 9.97 1.69
C ARG A 235 -10.86 8.53 1.47
N GLY A 236 -11.54 7.80 0.59
CA GLY A 236 -11.21 6.42 0.24
C GLY A 236 -9.99 6.33 -0.69
N CYS A 237 -10.07 6.93 -1.89
CA CYS A 237 -8.92 6.97 -2.81
C CYS A 237 -8.08 8.22 -2.56
N LEU A 238 -6.79 8.02 -2.24
CA LEU A 238 -5.84 9.10 -1.96
C LEU A 238 -4.89 9.38 -3.14
N ALA A 239 -4.98 8.63 -4.24
CA ALA A 239 -4.09 8.76 -5.40
C ALA A 239 -4.04 10.19 -5.91
N GLY A 240 -2.85 10.79 -5.92
CA GLY A 240 -2.61 12.16 -6.38
C GLY A 240 -3.21 13.28 -5.53
N THR A 241 -4.02 12.96 -4.51
CA THR A 241 -4.65 13.96 -3.62
C THR A 241 -3.95 14.10 -2.28
N ALA A 242 -3.63 12.99 -1.62
CA ALA A 242 -2.92 12.95 -0.34
C ALA A 242 -1.87 11.82 -0.29
N TYR A 243 -1.67 11.13 -1.40
CA TYR A 243 -0.74 10.03 -1.57
C TYR A 243 -0.12 10.03 -2.98
N CYS A 244 1.16 9.67 -3.08
CA CYS A 244 1.84 9.31 -4.31
C CYS A 244 2.95 8.28 -4.04
N VAL A 245 3.57 7.76 -5.08
CA VAL A 245 4.68 6.81 -4.99
C VAL A 245 5.86 7.26 -5.85
N ILE A 246 7.06 7.05 -5.33
CA ILE A 246 8.31 7.19 -6.07
C ILE A 246 8.81 5.80 -6.46
N LEU A 247 9.18 5.61 -7.71
CA LEU A 247 9.77 4.38 -8.21
C LEU A 247 11.26 4.30 -7.92
N PRO A 248 11.90 3.11 -8.04
CA PRO A 248 13.32 2.98 -7.75
C PRO A 248 14.21 3.91 -8.58
N ASN A 249 13.85 4.21 -9.82
CA ASN A 249 14.55 5.10 -10.74
C ASN A 249 14.21 6.61 -10.57
N GLY A 250 13.33 6.93 -9.62
CA GLY A 250 12.94 8.32 -9.35
C GLY A 250 11.68 8.80 -10.05
N ASP A 251 11.00 7.99 -10.84
CA ASP A 251 9.71 8.34 -11.44
C ASP A 251 8.65 8.53 -10.36
N VAL A 252 7.81 9.55 -10.52
CA VAL A 252 6.71 9.87 -9.59
C VAL A 252 5.39 9.44 -10.22
N GLN A 253 4.63 8.62 -9.49
CA GLN A 253 3.29 8.16 -9.90
C GLN A 253 2.25 8.50 -8.83
N PRO A 254 0.97 8.69 -9.18
CA PRO A 254 -0.10 9.01 -8.22
C PRO A 254 -0.38 7.88 -7.23
N CYS A 255 -0.16 6.63 -7.67
CA CYS A 255 -0.46 5.40 -6.92
C CYS A 255 0.40 4.27 -7.47
N PRO A 256 0.83 3.28 -6.64
CA PRO A 256 1.62 2.15 -7.11
C PRO A 256 0.93 1.29 -8.18
N TYR A 257 -0.41 1.37 -8.25
CA TYR A 257 -1.23 0.63 -9.20
C TYR A 257 -1.67 1.47 -10.42
N LEU A 258 -1.34 2.77 -10.48
CA LEU A 258 -1.66 3.65 -11.60
C LEU A 258 -0.37 4.01 -12.34
N PRO A 259 -0.01 3.30 -13.44
CA PRO A 259 1.30 3.33 -14.05
C PRO A 259 1.50 4.54 -14.98
N ILE A 260 1.09 5.73 -14.54
CA ILE A 260 1.28 6.99 -15.26
C ILE A 260 2.34 7.80 -14.51
N VAL A 261 3.42 8.13 -15.20
CA VAL A 261 4.52 8.93 -14.66
C VAL A 261 4.17 10.41 -14.76
N ALA A 262 4.18 11.10 -13.63
CA ALA A 262 4.00 12.56 -13.59
C ALA A 262 5.27 13.31 -14.02
N ASP A 263 6.42 12.88 -13.51
CA ASP A 263 7.77 13.36 -13.88
C ASP A 263 8.81 12.49 -13.10
N ASN A 264 10.10 12.84 -13.20
CA ASN A 264 11.19 12.17 -12.51
C ASN A 264 11.95 13.14 -11.58
N VAL A 265 12.22 12.71 -10.33
CA VAL A 265 12.89 13.55 -9.30
C VAL A 265 14.34 13.92 -9.62
N ARG A 266 14.95 13.29 -10.63
CA ARG A 266 16.27 13.71 -11.14
C ARG A 266 16.18 14.95 -12.03
N ASN A 267 15.05 15.15 -12.70
CA ASN A 267 14.84 16.25 -13.64
C ASN A 267 14.19 17.45 -12.96
N THR A 268 13.20 17.18 -12.09
CA THR A 268 12.36 18.21 -11.45
C THR A 268 12.28 17.96 -9.95
N ASN A 269 12.37 18.99 -9.13
CA ASN A 269 12.20 18.87 -7.67
C ASN A 269 10.83 18.30 -7.33
N PHE A 270 10.78 17.40 -6.34
CA PHE A 270 9.55 16.72 -5.95
C PHE A 270 8.40 17.69 -5.61
N ASP A 271 8.68 18.81 -4.94
CA ASP A 271 7.67 19.81 -4.57
C ASP A 271 6.99 20.42 -5.83
N THR A 272 7.76 20.70 -6.87
CA THR A 272 7.26 21.17 -8.17
C THR A 272 6.40 20.10 -8.85
N ILE A 273 6.89 18.85 -8.91
CA ILE A 273 6.11 17.73 -9.47
C ILE A 273 4.76 17.60 -8.76
N TRP A 274 4.77 17.59 -7.41
CA TRP A 274 3.57 17.44 -6.61
C TRP A 274 2.54 18.55 -6.81
N LYS A 275 2.99 19.80 -6.98
CA LYS A 275 2.12 20.98 -7.10
C LYS A 275 1.65 21.25 -8.53
N GLU A 276 2.53 21.07 -9.51
CA GLU A 276 2.37 21.63 -10.84
C GLU A 276 2.10 20.58 -11.93
N SER A 277 2.28 19.29 -11.66
CA SER A 277 1.98 18.23 -12.63
C SER A 277 0.51 18.25 -13.04
N THR A 278 0.25 18.26 -14.34
CA THR A 278 -1.10 18.16 -14.92
C THR A 278 -1.83 16.93 -14.42
N LEU A 279 -1.14 15.78 -14.30
CA LEU A 279 -1.73 14.54 -13.81
C LEU A 279 -2.26 14.69 -12.37
N PHE A 280 -1.50 15.31 -11.48
CA PHE A 280 -1.93 15.55 -10.11
C PHE A 280 -3.02 16.62 -10.03
N HIS A 281 -2.95 17.63 -10.89
CA HIS A 281 -4.01 18.64 -11.00
C HIS A 281 -5.33 18.00 -11.41
N ASP A 282 -5.32 17.14 -12.44
CA ASP A 282 -6.52 16.46 -12.92
C ASP A 282 -7.14 15.58 -11.84
N LEU A 283 -6.34 14.76 -11.15
CA LEU A 283 -6.83 13.89 -10.07
C LEU A 283 -7.46 14.68 -8.89
N ARG A 284 -7.11 15.95 -8.73
CA ARG A 284 -7.61 16.83 -7.66
C ARG A 284 -8.83 17.63 -8.07
N HIS A 285 -8.93 18.03 -9.34
CA HIS A 285 -9.85 19.09 -9.78
C HIS A 285 -10.79 18.69 -10.91
N GLN A 286 -10.40 17.71 -11.74
CA GLN A 286 -11.29 17.28 -12.83
C GLN A 286 -12.43 16.43 -12.27
N PRO A 287 -13.67 16.61 -12.80
CA PRO A 287 -14.80 15.80 -12.41
C PRO A 287 -14.61 14.35 -12.86
N LEU A 288 -15.05 13.42 -12.03
CA LEU A 288 -15.14 12.02 -12.40
C LEU A 288 -16.22 11.82 -13.48
N LYS A 289 -16.15 10.71 -14.21
CA LYS A 289 -17.08 10.37 -15.29
C LYS A 289 -18.04 9.25 -14.90
N GLY A 290 -19.01 8.98 -15.75
CA GLY A 290 -19.97 7.90 -15.59
C GLY A 290 -20.75 7.96 -14.27
N GLY A 291 -21.01 6.80 -13.67
CA GLY A 291 -21.72 6.69 -12.40
C GLY A 291 -21.07 7.44 -11.25
N CYS A 292 -19.73 7.59 -11.26
CA CYS A 292 -19.02 8.36 -10.23
C CYS A 292 -19.30 9.87 -10.31
N ALA A 293 -19.57 10.43 -11.48
CA ALA A 293 -19.85 11.86 -11.65
C ALA A 293 -21.17 12.27 -10.99
N ASN A 294 -22.15 11.38 -10.94
CA ASN A 294 -23.49 11.63 -10.43
C ASN A 294 -23.68 11.02 -9.02
N CYS A 295 -22.60 10.49 -8.42
CA CYS A 295 -22.63 9.85 -7.13
C CYS A 295 -22.47 10.88 -6.00
N GLY A 296 -23.43 10.94 -5.08
CA GLY A 296 -23.36 11.84 -3.92
C GLY A 296 -22.23 11.53 -2.91
N TYR A 297 -21.39 10.52 -3.20
CA TYR A 297 -20.25 10.11 -2.35
C TYR A 297 -18.89 10.29 -3.04
N ASP A 298 -18.82 10.96 -4.19
CA ASP A 298 -17.59 11.15 -4.96
C ASP A 298 -16.46 11.80 -4.13
N GLN A 299 -16.80 12.74 -3.26
CA GLN A 299 -15.86 13.46 -2.40
C GLN A 299 -15.27 12.58 -1.30
N VAL A 300 -16.03 11.63 -0.76
CA VAL A 300 -15.56 10.75 0.32
C VAL A 300 -15.02 9.41 -0.21
N CYS A 301 -15.54 8.91 -1.31
CA CYS A 301 -15.12 7.65 -1.94
C CYS A 301 -14.00 7.89 -2.97
N GLY A 302 -14.31 8.61 -4.05
CA GLY A 302 -13.41 8.90 -5.16
C GLY A 302 -13.20 7.75 -6.15
N GLY A 303 -13.76 6.55 -5.94
CA GLY A 303 -13.52 5.35 -6.73
C GLY A 303 -12.03 4.98 -6.86
N CYS A 304 -11.66 3.75 -7.14
CA CYS A 304 -10.26 3.39 -7.36
C CYS A 304 -9.79 3.86 -8.74
N ARG A 305 -8.96 4.90 -8.79
CA ARG A 305 -8.48 5.47 -10.05
C ARG A 305 -7.59 4.51 -10.86
N ALA A 306 -6.94 3.58 -10.18
CA ALA A 306 -6.14 2.54 -10.86
C ALA A 306 -7.03 1.50 -11.55
N ARG A 307 -8.13 1.04 -10.90
CA ARG A 307 -9.10 0.14 -11.57
C ARG A 307 -9.85 0.86 -12.68
N ALA A 308 -10.27 2.12 -12.46
CA ALA A 308 -10.87 2.91 -13.53
C ALA A 308 -9.95 2.96 -14.76
N TYR A 309 -8.67 3.28 -14.57
CA TYR A 309 -7.67 3.30 -15.63
C TYR A 309 -7.53 1.93 -16.33
N TYR A 310 -7.45 0.85 -15.56
CA TYR A 310 -7.24 -0.49 -16.10
C TYR A 310 -8.42 -0.97 -16.96
N TYR A 311 -9.65 -0.74 -16.51
CA TYR A 311 -10.85 -1.24 -17.17
C TYR A 311 -11.51 -0.27 -18.16
N ALA A 312 -10.99 0.96 -18.28
CA ALA A 312 -11.50 1.99 -19.19
C ALA A 312 -10.39 2.52 -20.13
N ASP A 313 -9.61 1.62 -20.70
CA ASP A 313 -8.60 1.91 -21.74
C ASP A 313 -7.68 3.10 -21.44
N GLY A 314 -7.28 3.25 -20.17
CA GLY A 314 -6.37 4.30 -19.72
C GLY A 314 -7.05 5.55 -19.18
N ASP A 315 -8.36 5.61 -19.08
CA ASP A 315 -9.08 6.75 -18.49
C ASP A 315 -9.15 6.62 -16.95
N TYR A 316 -8.24 7.28 -16.25
CA TYR A 316 -8.22 7.30 -14.78
C TYR A 316 -9.34 8.14 -14.15
N LEU A 317 -10.10 8.90 -14.93
CA LEU A 317 -11.27 9.65 -14.46
C LEU A 317 -12.59 8.89 -14.69
N ALA A 318 -12.56 7.76 -15.38
CA ALA A 318 -13.72 6.91 -15.62
C ALA A 318 -14.37 6.42 -14.32
N GLU A 319 -15.56 5.87 -14.42
CA GLU A 319 -16.26 5.28 -13.28
C GLU A 319 -15.52 4.07 -12.70
N GLU A 320 -15.71 3.82 -11.42
CA GLU A 320 -15.17 2.65 -10.74
C GLU A 320 -15.96 1.38 -11.15
N PRO A 321 -15.32 0.38 -11.81
CA PRO A 321 -16.04 -0.73 -12.42
C PRO A 321 -16.66 -1.72 -11.40
N TRP A 322 -16.18 -1.76 -10.15
CA TRP A 322 -16.67 -2.69 -9.13
C TRP A 322 -17.65 -2.06 -8.13
N CYS A 323 -18.12 -0.85 -8.41
CA CYS A 323 -19.10 -0.21 -7.55
C CYS A 323 -20.50 -0.77 -7.79
N ALA A 324 -21.15 -1.28 -6.76
CA ALA A 324 -22.56 -1.74 -6.82
C ALA A 324 -23.57 -0.60 -6.63
N TYR A 325 -23.13 0.57 -6.17
CA TYR A 325 -24.03 1.68 -5.83
C TYR A 325 -24.55 2.39 -7.06
N GLY A 326 -25.89 2.47 -7.16
CA GLY A 326 -26.54 3.17 -8.26
C GLY A 326 -26.60 2.40 -9.59
N ARG A 327 -26.31 1.10 -9.58
CA ARG A 327 -26.49 0.20 -10.71
C ARG A 327 -27.77 -0.60 -10.60
#